data_ef389868233c5c64b74661e35ecc6259
#
_entry.id   ef389868233c5c64b74661e35ecc6259
#
_cell.length_a   1.000
_cell.length_b   1.000
_cell.length_c   1.000
_cell.angle_alpha   90.00
_cell.angle_beta   90.00
_cell.angle_gamma   90.00
#
_symmetry.space_group_name_H-M   'P 1'
#
loop_
_entity.id
_entity.type
_entity.pdbx_description
1 polymer ?
#
loop_
_entity_poly.entity_id
_entity_poly.type
_entity_poly.pdbx_seq_one_letter_code
_entity_poly.pdbx_strand_id
1 'polypeptide(L)'
;SWIVGIFLLLVVVVVVVIATFNWNRLKPTINQKVSTELNRPFAIRGDLGVAWERNRDEPGWRSWVPWPHVHAQDILLGNPPAIDDITMVHLQRVDATLSPLALLHKEIFIPWIKLEQPDTRLIQTAKGKNNWTFDLAASDSASSDAQPSAWTFRMDNILFDQAKIAYRDAINKADVQVTV
;
A
#
# COMPACT_ATOMS: atom_id res chain seq x y z
N SER A 1 -2.63 -27.09 32.17
CA SER A 1 -2.79 -27.95 31.00
C SER A 1 -1.65 -27.68 30.01
N TRP A 2 -0.92 -28.72 29.65
CA TRP A 2 0.25 -28.64 28.76
C TRP A 2 -0.06 -27.98 27.42
N ILE A 3 -1.25 -28.19 26.89
CA ILE A 3 -1.74 -27.61 25.61
C ILE A 3 -1.77 -26.09 25.69
N VAL A 4 -2.24 -25.52 26.79
CA VAL A 4 -2.28 -24.06 26.99
C VAL A 4 -0.85 -23.49 27.08
N GLY A 5 0.07 -24.20 27.75
CA GLY A 5 1.47 -23.80 27.82
C GLY A 5 2.17 -23.79 26.45
N ILE A 6 1.94 -24.82 25.64
CA ILE A 6 2.48 -24.93 24.28
C ILE A 6 1.88 -23.83 23.38
N PHE A 7 0.57 -23.59 23.48
CA PHE A 7 -0.09 -22.53 22.72
C PHE A 7 0.46 -21.14 23.06
N LEU A 8 0.60 -20.84 24.37
CA LEU A 8 1.19 -19.58 24.83
C LEU A 8 2.65 -19.41 24.35
N LEU A 9 3.44 -20.47 24.46
CA LEU A 9 4.82 -20.44 23.96
C LEU A 9 4.87 -20.18 22.45
N LEU A 10 4.00 -20.83 21.67
CA LEU A 10 3.92 -20.63 20.24
C LEU A 10 3.53 -19.20 19.89
N VAL A 11 2.55 -18.61 20.59
CA VAL A 11 2.16 -17.21 20.42
C VAL A 11 3.33 -16.27 20.73
N VAL A 12 4.07 -16.50 21.81
CA VAL A 12 5.24 -15.70 22.17
C VAL A 12 6.32 -15.80 21.09
N VAL A 13 6.61 -17.00 20.59
CA VAL A 13 7.59 -17.20 19.50
C VAL A 13 7.17 -16.45 18.25
N VAL A 14 5.90 -16.54 17.85
CA VAL A 14 5.37 -15.81 16.68
C VAL A 14 5.53 -14.30 16.87
N VAL A 15 5.16 -13.77 18.02
CA VAL A 15 5.30 -12.34 18.34
C VAL A 15 6.76 -11.90 18.27
N VAL A 16 7.69 -12.68 18.86
CA VAL A 16 9.12 -12.39 18.81
C VAL A 16 9.65 -12.42 17.40
N VAL A 17 9.28 -13.42 16.60
CA VAL A 17 9.69 -13.52 15.19
C VAL A 17 9.20 -12.30 14.41
N ILE A 18 7.94 -11.92 14.56
CA ILE A 18 7.39 -10.75 13.85
C ILE A 18 8.06 -9.45 14.33
N ALA A 19 8.30 -9.30 15.63
CA ALA A 19 8.93 -8.10 16.19
C ALA A 19 10.40 -7.94 15.82
N THR A 20 11.12 -9.05 15.61
CA THR A 20 12.55 -9.06 15.25
C THR A 20 12.78 -9.21 13.75
N PHE A 21 11.73 -9.43 12.97
CA PHE A 21 11.84 -9.65 11.54
C PHE A 21 12.30 -8.40 10.80
N ASN A 22 13.33 -8.55 9.98
CA ASN A 22 13.79 -7.45 9.14
C ASN A 22 12.91 -7.33 7.89
N TRP A 23 11.91 -6.47 7.96
CA TRP A 23 10.93 -6.23 6.89
C TRP A 23 11.56 -5.73 5.60
N ASN A 24 12.73 -5.10 5.67
CA ASN A 24 13.47 -4.66 4.50
C ASN A 24 13.88 -5.81 3.56
N ARG A 25 13.94 -7.03 4.07
CA ARG A 25 14.21 -8.21 3.24
C ARG A 25 13.09 -8.53 2.25
N LEU A 26 11.88 -8.05 2.52
CA LEU A 26 10.74 -8.26 1.65
C LEU A 26 10.68 -7.24 0.50
N LYS A 27 11.42 -6.14 0.58
CA LYS A 27 11.39 -5.08 -0.44
C LYS A 27 11.61 -5.60 -1.87
N PRO A 28 12.61 -6.42 -2.18
CA PRO A 28 12.81 -6.93 -3.54
C PRO A 28 11.60 -7.69 -4.06
N THR A 29 11.02 -8.55 -3.23
CA THR A 29 9.83 -9.34 -3.57
C THR A 29 8.60 -8.44 -3.79
N ILE A 30 8.38 -7.47 -2.90
CA ILE A 30 7.28 -6.51 -3.01
C ILE A 30 7.46 -5.66 -4.27
N ASN A 31 8.64 -5.10 -4.47
CA ASN A 31 8.94 -4.25 -5.63
C ASN A 31 8.70 -5.01 -6.94
N GLN A 32 9.20 -6.24 -7.04
CA GLN A 32 9.01 -7.06 -8.23
C GLN A 32 7.54 -7.41 -8.46
N LYS A 33 6.83 -7.85 -7.41
CA LYS A 33 5.44 -8.24 -7.52
C LYS A 33 4.53 -7.07 -7.92
N VAL A 34 4.69 -5.93 -7.25
CA VAL A 34 3.93 -4.72 -7.55
C VAL A 34 4.27 -4.19 -8.94
N SER A 35 5.54 -4.19 -9.34
CA SER A 35 5.95 -3.78 -10.70
C SER A 35 5.33 -4.66 -11.77
N THR A 36 5.23 -5.96 -11.53
CA THR A 36 4.63 -6.91 -12.48
C THR A 36 3.12 -6.71 -12.58
N GLU A 37 2.43 -6.59 -11.44
CA GLU A 37 0.96 -6.42 -11.41
C GLU A 37 0.51 -5.09 -12.02
N LEU A 38 1.27 -4.02 -11.80
CA LEU A 38 0.96 -2.69 -12.33
C LEU A 38 1.53 -2.47 -13.73
N ASN A 39 2.38 -3.37 -14.24
CA ASN A 39 3.15 -3.20 -15.47
C ASN A 39 3.92 -1.87 -15.52
N ARG A 40 4.51 -1.48 -14.37
CA ARG A 40 5.24 -0.23 -14.18
C ARG A 40 6.38 -0.41 -13.19
N PRO A 41 7.48 0.32 -13.32
CA PRO A 41 8.53 0.32 -12.32
C PRO A 41 7.97 0.77 -10.96
N PHE A 42 8.15 -0.05 -9.95
CA PHE A 42 7.79 0.25 -8.57
C PHE A 42 8.98 -0.06 -7.66
N ALA A 43 9.29 0.84 -6.75
CA ALA A 43 10.37 0.63 -5.79
C ALA A 43 10.10 1.30 -4.44
N ILE A 44 10.32 0.56 -3.37
CA ILE A 44 10.51 1.09 -2.01
C ILE A 44 12.02 1.17 -1.80
N ARG A 45 12.57 2.38 -1.80
CA ARG A 45 14.01 2.59 -1.67
C ARG A 45 14.44 2.76 -0.23
N GLY A 46 13.61 3.43 0.56
CA GLY A 46 13.85 3.70 1.96
C GLY A 46 13.50 2.55 2.87
N ASP A 47 13.28 2.83 4.14
CA ASP A 47 12.97 1.84 5.15
C ASP A 47 11.56 1.30 5.01
N LEU A 48 11.41 0.00 5.23
CA LEU A 48 10.14 -0.70 5.34
C LEU A 48 10.09 -1.39 6.69
N GLY A 49 9.10 -1.04 7.48
CA GLY A 49 8.96 -1.59 8.82
C GLY A 49 7.52 -1.78 9.24
N VAL A 50 7.36 -2.54 10.31
CA VAL A 50 6.09 -2.76 10.99
C VAL A 50 6.30 -2.52 12.47
N ALA A 51 5.58 -1.56 13.03
CA ALA A 51 5.47 -1.35 14.46
C ALA A 51 4.14 -1.95 14.96
N TRP A 52 4.11 -2.36 16.22
CA TRP A 52 2.92 -2.91 16.85
C TRP A 52 2.43 -1.92 17.90
N GLU A 53 1.23 -1.38 17.67
CA GLU A 53 0.62 -0.40 18.55
C GLU A 53 -0.73 -0.89 19.05
N ARG A 54 -1.09 -0.50 20.28
CA ARG A 54 -2.40 -0.82 20.83
C ARG A 54 -3.41 0.21 20.34
N ASN A 55 -4.49 -0.25 19.75
CA ASN A 55 -5.61 0.62 19.45
C ASN A 55 -6.47 0.80 20.72
N ARG A 56 -6.36 1.96 21.35
CA ARG A 56 -7.09 2.30 22.58
C ARG A 56 -8.55 2.64 22.34
N ASP A 57 -8.93 2.88 21.09
CA ASP A 57 -10.31 3.23 20.71
C ASP A 57 -11.20 1.98 20.57
N GLU A 58 -10.59 0.79 20.56
CA GLU A 58 -11.34 -0.45 20.54
C GLU A 58 -11.93 -0.79 21.93
N PRO A 59 -13.20 -1.24 22.00
CA PRO A 59 -13.85 -1.54 23.27
C PRO A 59 -13.39 -2.88 23.86
N GLY A 60 -13.28 -2.92 25.19
CA GLY A 60 -13.06 -4.14 25.97
C GLY A 60 -11.72 -4.82 25.68
N TRP A 61 -11.73 -6.16 25.54
CA TRP A 61 -10.53 -6.96 25.33
C TRP A 61 -9.82 -6.67 23.99
N ARG A 62 -10.54 -6.11 23.01
CA ARG A 62 -10.00 -5.76 21.70
C ARG A 62 -8.93 -4.68 21.78
N SER A 63 -8.99 -3.78 22.78
CA SER A 63 -7.96 -2.77 23.03
C SER A 63 -6.58 -3.35 23.41
N TRP A 64 -6.54 -4.62 23.79
CA TRP A 64 -5.30 -5.34 24.10
C TRP A 64 -4.66 -5.98 22.86
N VAL A 65 -5.40 -6.12 21.77
CA VAL A 65 -4.88 -6.67 20.52
C VAL A 65 -3.96 -5.63 19.88
N PRO A 66 -2.67 -5.94 19.66
CA PRO A 66 -1.77 -5.00 18.99
C PRO A 66 -2.11 -4.93 17.51
N TRP A 67 -2.16 -3.72 16.98
CA TRP A 67 -2.39 -3.45 15.58
C TRP A 67 -1.06 -3.22 14.86
N PRO A 68 -0.83 -3.86 13.71
CA PRO A 68 0.35 -3.58 12.89
C PRO A 68 0.23 -2.20 12.25
N HIS A 69 1.23 -1.38 12.50
CA HIS A 69 1.44 -0.08 11.88
C HIS A 69 2.58 -0.22 10.87
N VAL A 70 2.22 -0.22 9.60
CA VAL A 70 3.18 -0.40 8.51
C VAL A 70 3.67 0.97 8.07
N HIS A 71 4.97 1.12 7.93
CA HIS A 71 5.57 2.31 7.32
C HIS A 71 6.52 1.93 6.20
N ALA A 72 6.52 2.73 5.15
CA ALA A 72 7.46 2.63 4.05
C ALA A 72 7.94 4.03 3.66
N GLN A 73 9.21 4.14 3.30
CA GLN A 73 9.85 5.40 2.94
C GLN A 73 10.39 5.36 1.51
N ASP A 74 10.46 6.53 0.89
CA ASP A 74 11.00 6.74 -0.45
C ASP A 74 10.41 5.75 -1.47
N ILE A 75 9.11 5.90 -1.72
CA ILE A 75 8.35 5.03 -2.61
C ILE A 75 8.23 5.71 -3.97
N LEU A 76 8.59 4.97 -5.01
CA LEU A 76 8.53 5.42 -6.39
C LEU A 76 7.62 4.52 -7.21
N LEU A 77 6.77 5.16 -8.01
CA LEU A 77 6.01 4.53 -9.07
C LEU A 77 6.38 5.19 -10.39
N GLY A 78 6.90 4.42 -11.32
CA GLY A 78 7.27 4.88 -12.64
C GLY A 78 6.08 5.01 -13.58
N ASN A 79 6.33 5.62 -14.72
CA ASN A 79 5.38 5.71 -15.82
C ASN A 79 5.29 4.39 -16.61
N PRO A 80 4.18 4.15 -17.33
CA PRO A 80 4.12 3.04 -18.29
C PRO A 80 5.14 3.24 -19.42
N PRO A 81 5.57 2.17 -20.09
CA PRO A 81 6.60 2.23 -21.14
C PRO A 81 6.32 3.19 -22.29
N ALA A 82 5.07 3.62 -22.45
CA ALA A 82 4.64 4.54 -23.50
C ALA A 82 4.89 6.02 -23.20
N ILE A 83 5.41 6.35 -22.01
CA ILE A 83 5.64 7.72 -21.53
C ILE A 83 7.10 7.83 -21.09
N ASP A 84 7.85 8.73 -21.72
CA ASP A 84 9.30 8.87 -21.53
C ASP A 84 9.73 9.49 -20.18
N ASP A 85 8.81 10.07 -19.43
CA ASP A 85 9.12 10.61 -18.11
C ASP A 85 9.33 9.46 -17.09
N ILE A 86 10.33 9.62 -16.20
CA ILE A 86 10.83 8.51 -15.38
C ILE A 86 9.86 8.18 -14.24
N THR A 87 9.28 9.19 -13.60
CA THR A 87 8.52 9.02 -12.36
C THR A 87 7.12 9.60 -12.46
N MET A 88 6.11 8.78 -12.17
CA MET A 88 4.73 9.22 -12.05
C MET A 88 4.41 9.71 -10.63
N VAL A 89 4.77 8.92 -9.62
CA VAL A 89 4.51 9.23 -8.22
C VAL A 89 5.76 9.01 -7.40
N HIS A 90 6.08 9.99 -6.58
CA HIS A 90 7.08 9.87 -5.51
C HIS A 90 6.42 10.19 -4.18
N LEU A 91 6.54 9.28 -3.23
CA LEU A 91 6.05 9.44 -1.86
C LEU A 91 7.25 9.39 -0.92
N GLN A 92 7.41 10.41 -0.09
CA GLN A 92 8.48 10.41 0.89
C GLN A 92 8.23 9.37 1.97
N ARG A 93 6.97 9.24 2.42
CA ARG A 93 6.58 8.25 3.42
C ARG A 93 5.11 7.87 3.28
N VAL A 94 4.85 6.61 3.55
CA VAL A 94 3.50 6.06 3.73
C VAL A 94 3.43 5.41 5.08
N ASP A 95 2.41 5.75 5.85
CA ASP A 95 2.06 5.09 7.10
C ASP A 95 0.63 4.57 7.00
N ALA A 96 0.42 3.33 7.40
CA ALA A 96 -0.90 2.71 7.39
C ALA A 96 -1.07 1.76 8.57
N THR A 97 -2.27 1.68 9.10
CA THR A 97 -2.62 0.73 10.14
C THR A 97 -3.57 -0.31 9.58
N LEU A 98 -3.30 -1.58 9.87
CA LEU A 98 -4.18 -2.68 9.53
C LEU A 98 -4.95 -3.18 10.74
N SER A 99 -6.21 -3.57 10.55
CA SER A 99 -6.99 -4.23 11.59
C SER A 99 -6.73 -5.75 11.59
N PRO A 100 -6.04 -6.30 12.61
CA PRO A 100 -5.82 -7.75 12.69
C PRO A 100 -7.12 -8.52 12.93
N LEU A 101 -8.10 -7.88 13.58
CA LEU A 101 -9.41 -8.49 13.85
C LEU A 101 -10.26 -8.65 12.58
N ALA A 102 -10.14 -7.70 11.65
CA ALA A 102 -10.81 -7.78 10.36
C ALA A 102 -10.27 -8.94 9.51
N LEU A 103 -8.96 -9.22 9.58
CA LEU A 103 -8.34 -10.35 8.87
C LEU A 103 -8.94 -11.70 9.27
N LEU A 104 -9.40 -11.86 10.51
CA LEU A 104 -10.10 -13.08 10.95
C LEU A 104 -11.43 -13.31 10.21
N HIS A 105 -12.00 -12.24 9.66
CA HIS A 105 -13.24 -12.27 8.86
C HIS A 105 -12.97 -12.17 7.36
N LYS A 106 -11.71 -12.39 6.93
CA LYS A 106 -11.28 -12.25 5.54
C LYS A 106 -11.50 -10.82 4.99
N GLU A 107 -11.40 -9.83 5.85
CA GLU A 107 -11.47 -8.42 5.49
C GLU A 107 -10.10 -7.77 5.68
N ILE A 108 -9.59 -7.12 4.65
CA ILE A 108 -8.43 -6.24 4.75
C ILE A 108 -8.96 -4.85 5.05
N PHE A 109 -8.91 -4.47 6.31
CA PHE A 109 -9.39 -3.19 6.77
C PHE A 109 -8.23 -2.27 7.16
N ILE A 110 -8.14 -1.13 6.47
CA ILE A 110 -7.18 -0.05 6.70
C ILE A 110 -7.97 1.17 7.18
N PRO A 111 -8.04 1.42 8.50
CA PRO A 111 -8.77 2.56 9.06
C PRO A 111 -8.26 3.89 8.55
N TRP A 112 -6.95 4.01 8.36
CA TRP A 112 -6.33 5.20 7.81
C TRP A 112 -5.00 4.87 7.12
N ILE A 113 -4.69 5.65 6.12
CA ILE A 113 -3.40 5.72 5.46
C ILE A 113 -2.96 7.18 5.39
N LYS A 114 -1.72 7.46 5.77
CA LYS A 114 -1.11 8.78 5.67
C LYS A 114 -0.05 8.78 4.59
N LEU A 115 -0.12 9.72 3.68
CA LEU A 115 0.81 9.93 2.60
C LEU A 115 1.56 11.23 2.85
N GLU A 116 2.88 11.17 3.07
CA GLU A 116 3.72 12.33 3.30
C GLU A 116 4.42 12.75 2.00
N GLN A 117 4.26 14.01 1.67
CA GLN A 117 4.85 14.67 0.51
C GLN A 117 4.65 13.89 -0.81
N PRO A 118 3.41 13.52 -1.15
CA PRO A 118 3.16 12.91 -2.45
C PRO A 118 3.43 13.93 -3.56
N ASP A 119 4.38 13.62 -4.43
CA ASP A 119 4.65 14.34 -5.68
C ASP A 119 4.13 13.48 -6.83
N THR A 120 3.05 13.91 -7.43
CA THR A 120 2.36 13.16 -8.49
C THR A 120 2.37 13.95 -9.78
N ARG A 121 2.82 13.31 -10.87
CA ARG A 121 2.86 13.89 -12.21
C ARG A 121 1.89 13.14 -13.11
N LEU A 122 0.79 13.78 -13.44
CA LEU A 122 -0.21 13.27 -14.37
C LEU A 122 0.10 13.79 -15.76
N ILE A 123 0.33 12.89 -16.70
CA ILE A 123 0.74 13.22 -18.07
C ILE A 123 -0.23 12.60 -19.05
N GLN A 124 -0.76 13.43 -19.96
CA GLN A 124 -1.45 13.01 -21.16
C GLN A 124 -0.64 13.39 -22.40
N THR A 125 -0.31 12.38 -23.19
CA THR A 125 0.47 12.57 -24.42
C THR A 125 -0.40 13.09 -25.57
N ALA A 126 0.23 13.68 -26.58
CA ALA A 126 -0.46 14.13 -27.81
C ALA A 126 -1.19 12.99 -28.56
N LYS A 127 -0.82 11.74 -28.30
CA LYS A 127 -1.48 10.54 -28.87
C LYS A 127 -2.65 10.03 -28.01
N GLY A 128 -3.07 10.79 -26.99
CA GLY A 128 -4.17 10.45 -26.09
C GLY A 128 -3.85 9.39 -25.04
N LYS A 129 -2.62 8.93 -24.95
CA LYS A 129 -2.20 8.02 -23.86
C LYS A 129 -1.95 8.83 -22.58
N ASN A 130 -2.35 8.26 -21.46
CA ASN A 130 -2.15 8.87 -20.14
C ASN A 130 -1.41 7.92 -19.20
N ASN A 131 -0.93 8.44 -18.07
CA ASN A 131 -0.23 7.65 -17.05
C ASN A 131 -1.09 7.26 -15.84
N TRP A 132 -2.33 7.69 -15.74
CA TRP A 132 -3.23 7.33 -14.64
C TRP A 132 -4.15 6.14 -14.93
N THR A 133 -4.18 5.64 -16.14
CA THR A 133 -4.89 4.40 -16.47
C THR A 133 -3.98 3.21 -16.18
N PHE A 134 -4.44 2.29 -15.34
CA PHE A 134 -3.73 1.08 -14.96
C PHE A 134 -4.35 -0.13 -15.65
N ASP A 135 -3.57 -0.82 -16.46
CA ASP A 135 -3.92 -2.13 -17.00
C ASP A 135 -3.54 -3.17 -15.93
N LEU A 136 -4.46 -3.48 -15.02
CA LEU A 136 -4.24 -4.50 -14.02
C LEU A 136 -4.28 -5.88 -14.68
N ALA A 137 -3.24 -6.67 -14.51
CA ALA A 137 -3.11 -8.01 -15.08
C ALA A 137 -4.24 -8.98 -14.71
N ALA A 138 -5.05 -8.62 -13.71
CA ALA A 138 -6.18 -9.42 -13.24
C ALA A 138 -7.52 -9.09 -13.90
N SER A 139 -7.59 -8.09 -14.79
CA SER A 139 -8.88 -7.69 -15.41
C SER A 139 -9.32 -8.57 -16.57
N ASP A 140 -8.47 -9.45 -17.08
CA ASP A 140 -8.83 -10.36 -18.20
C ASP A 140 -9.53 -11.66 -17.76
N SER A 141 -9.82 -11.81 -16.47
CA SER A 141 -10.57 -12.95 -15.94
C SER A 141 -12.00 -12.61 -15.56
N ALA A 142 -12.69 -11.82 -16.39
CA ALA A 142 -14.15 -11.79 -16.36
C ALA A 142 -14.72 -13.03 -17.07
N SER A 143 -14.18 -14.21 -16.75
CA SER A 143 -14.87 -15.47 -16.99
C SER A 143 -15.81 -15.71 -15.81
N SER A 144 -17.06 -15.90 -16.11
CA SER A 144 -18.23 -16.04 -15.26
C SER A 144 -18.23 -17.21 -14.27
N ASP A 145 -17.07 -17.80 -13.96
CA ASP A 145 -16.89 -18.91 -13.04
C ASP A 145 -15.81 -18.70 -11.97
N ALA A 146 -15.26 -17.49 -11.86
CA ALA A 146 -14.39 -17.16 -10.73
C ALA A 146 -15.25 -17.07 -9.48
N GLN A 147 -15.13 -18.03 -8.55
CA GLN A 147 -15.61 -17.87 -7.19
C GLN A 147 -15.17 -16.49 -6.69
N PRO A 148 -16.10 -15.66 -6.18
CA PRO A 148 -15.73 -14.34 -5.67
C PRO A 148 -14.63 -14.54 -4.63
N SER A 149 -13.54 -13.81 -4.76
CA SER A 149 -12.49 -13.77 -3.75
C SER A 149 -13.19 -13.56 -2.40
N ALA A 150 -13.04 -14.52 -1.48
CA ALA A 150 -13.71 -14.46 -0.19
C ALA A 150 -13.16 -13.31 0.69
N TRP A 151 -12.25 -12.50 0.14
CA TRP A 151 -11.62 -11.37 0.80
C TRP A 151 -12.27 -10.06 0.36
N THR A 152 -12.63 -9.24 1.34
CA THR A 152 -13.12 -7.87 1.13
C THR A 152 -12.03 -6.86 1.47
N PHE A 153 -12.05 -5.72 0.82
CA PHE A 153 -11.13 -4.62 1.08
C PHE A 153 -11.92 -3.38 1.53
N ARG A 154 -11.50 -2.78 2.64
CA ARG A 154 -12.08 -1.54 3.16
C ARG A 154 -10.98 -0.58 3.61
N MET A 155 -11.12 0.68 3.23
CA MET A 155 -10.28 1.79 3.66
C MET A 155 -11.17 2.98 3.98
N ASP A 156 -10.99 3.57 5.18
CA ASP A 156 -11.89 4.63 5.64
C ASP A 156 -11.32 6.03 5.37
N ASN A 157 -10.04 6.26 5.71
CA ASN A 157 -9.46 7.60 5.64
C ASN A 157 -8.13 7.61 4.89
N ILE A 158 -7.96 8.60 4.02
CA ILE A 158 -6.70 8.92 3.37
C ILE A 158 -6.29 10.33 3.80
N LEU A 159 -5.13 10.43 4.43
CA LEU A 159 -4.56 11.70 4.90
C LEU A 159 -3.38 12.08 4.01
N PHE A 160 -3.37 13.33 3.55
CA PHE A 160 -2.27 13.88 2.77
C PHE A 160 -1.55 14.95 3.57
N ASP A 161 -0.23 14.96 3.50
CA ASP A 161 0.60 16.00 4.06
C ASP A 161 1.51 16.56 2.97
N GLN A 162 1.37 17.84 2.66
CA GLN A 162 2.16 18.57 1.65
C GLN A 162 2.14 17.91 0.26
N ALA A 163 0.95 17.65 -0.27
CA ALA A 163 0.77 17.04 -1.59
C ALA A 163 1.10 18.02 -2.74
N LYS A 164 1.83 17.54 -3.74
CA LYS A 164 2.09 18.25 -5.00
C LYS A 164 1.52 17.43 -6.15
N ILE A 165 0.72 18.05 -6.98
CA ILE A 165 0.13 17.43 -8.16
C ILE A 165 0.45 18.30 -9.36
N ALA A 166 1.19 17.77 -10.31
CA ALA A 166 1.43 18.38 -11.61
C ALA A 166 0.62 17.64 -12.67
N TYR A 167 -0.15 18.39 -13.45
CA TYR A 167 -0.93 17.86 -14.57
C TYR A 167 -0.44 18.48 -15.87
N ARG A 168 -0.04 17.65 -16.81
CA ARG A 168 0.37 18.08 -18.16
C ARG A 168 -0.47 17.36 -19.21
N ASP A 169 -1.10 18.16 -20.05
CA ASP A 169 -1.91 17.68 -21.17
C ASP A 169 -1.37 18.23 -22.49
N ALA A 170 -0.81 17.32 -23.31
CA ALA A 170 -0.25 17.69 -24.60
C ALA A 170 -1.33 17.92 -25.68
N ILE A 171 -2.56 17.44 -25.49
CA ILE A 171 -3.68 17.66 -26.41
C ILE A 171 -4.21 19.09 -26.24
N ASN A 172 -4.52 19.47 -25.01
CA ASN A 172 -5.09 20.77 -24.69
C ASN A 172 -4.04 21.85 -24.37
N LYS A 173 -2.74 21.49 -24.44
CA LYS A 173 -1.61 22.37 -24.10
C LYS A 173 -1.74 22.97 -22.69
N ALA A 174 -2.28 22.20 -21.75
CA ALA A 174 -2.43 22.61 -20.37
C ALA A 174 -1.24 22.11 -19.52
N ASP A 175 -0.74 22.97 -18.64
CA ASP A 175 0.26 22.64 -17.63
C ASP A 175 -0.21 23.29 -16.32
N VAL A 176 -0.62 22.48 -15.34
CA VAL A 176 -1.20 22.93 -14.08
C VAL A 176 -0.44 22.28 -12.93
N GLN A 177 -0.06 23.07 -11.95
CA GLN A 177 0.57 22.58 -10.72
C GLN A 177 -0.25 23.03 -9.52
N VAL A 178 -0.59 22.09 -8.65
CA VAL A 178 -1.32 22.32 -7.40
C VAL A 178 -0.48 21.82 -6.24
N THR A 179 -0.38 22.63 -5.20
CA THR A 179 0.25 22.26 -3.92
C THR A 179 -0.79 22.43 -2.82
N VAL A 180 -0.95 21.40 -1.98
CA VAL A 180 -1.90 21.38 -0.86
C VAL A 180 -1.15 21.15 0.44
#